data_372e7fc2b53cba313d7a6109a04671c6
#
_entry.id   372e7fc2b53cba313d7a6109a04671c6
#
_cell.length_a   1.000
_cell.length_b   1.000
_cell.length_c   1.000
_cell.angle_alpha   90.00
_cell.angle_beta   90.00
_cell.angle_gamma   90.00
#
_symmetry.space_group_name_H-M   'P 1'
#
loop_
_entity.id
_entity.type
_entity.pdbx_description
1 polymer ?
#
loop_
_entity_poly.entity_id
_entity_poly.type
_entity_poly.pdbx_seq_one_letter_code
_entity_poly.pdbx_strand_id
1 'polypeptide(L)'
;MPKKLDKKFYYKELERLQLELVYVQRWVKETGARVAIIFEGRDAAGKGGTIKRITEKLNPRVCRVVALPVPTEKEKTQWYFQRYVEHLPAAGEIVLFDRSWYNRAGLEKVMGFCTEEQYQDFMRACPDFEAMLIRSGIILIKYWFSVSQKEQKRRFEDRINDPTKRWKISPMDMESRQHWVDYSRAKDTMLRYTDTKLSPWYIVDSDDKRRSRINCISHILSVIPYEKIELPKFELGELQKDDSYIRPPVEEQTWVPDVAGEKEKEYLQKKEHKDKKKKDKKKRDEQELHDTIEYIIRSNEDRDDAKNAENISADNHDPLIGDEDN
;
A
#
# COMPACT_ATOMS: atom_id res chain seq x y z
N MET A 1 -9.86 9.94 15.61
CA MET A 1 -9.17 8.87 14.83
C MET A 1 -7.71 8.84 15.23
N PRO A 2 -7.10 7.67 15.40
CA PRO A 2 -5.68 7.61 15.71
C PRO A 2 -4.87 8.23 14.55
N LYS A 3 -3.79 8.93 14.91
CA LYS A 3 -2.86 9.55 13.94
C LYS A 3 -2.39 8.48 12.93
N LYS A 4 -2.30 8.83 11.63
CA LYS A 4 -1.77 7.91 10.60
C LYS A 4 -0.41 7.36 11.01
N LEU A 5 -0.19 6.06 10.79
CA LEU A 5 1.07 5.41 11.11
C LEU A 5 2.23 6.08 10.34
N ASP A 6 3.32 6.37 11.05
CA ASP A 6 4.51 6.96 10.45
C ASP A 6 5.05 6.10 9.29
N LYS A 7 5.52 6.75 8.23
CA LYS A 7 5.95 6.04 7.02
C LYS A 7 7.26 5.27 7.24
N LYS A 8 8.23 5.86 7.95
CA LYS A 8 9.54 5.25 8.20
C LYS A 8 9.40 4.06 9.14
N PHE A 9 8.63 4.23 10.22
CA PHE A 9 8.27 3.14 11.13
C PHE A 9 7.58 1.99 10.38
N TYR A 10 6.58 2.31 9.53
CA TYR A 10 5.86 1.30 8.76
C TYR A 10 6.80 0.43 7.91
N TYR A 11 7.73 1.03 7.17
CA TYR A 11 8.62 0.24 6.32
C TYR A 11 9.60 -0.61 7.12
N LYS A 12 10.16 -0.07 8.21
CA LYS A 12 11.05 -0.80 9.11
C LYS A 12 10.34 -2.01 9.72
N GLU A 13 9.11 -1.82 10.22
CA GLU A 13 8.35 -2.91 10.84
C GLU A 13 7.85 -3.92 9.81
N LEU A 14 7.46 -3.47 8.61
CA LEU A 14 7.08 -4.37 7.53
C LEU A 14 8.24 -5.28 7.12
N GLU A 15 9.44 -4.75 6.98
CA GLU A 15 10.65 -5.52 6.64
C GLU A 15 10.94 -6.59 7.71
N ARG A 16 10.84 -6.24 8.99
CA ARG A 16 10.98 -7.19 10.10
C ARG A 16 9.96 -8.31 10.02
N LEU A 17 8.68 -7.97 9.81
CA LEU A 17 7.61 -8.95 9.69
C LEU A 17 7.73 -9.82 8.43
N GLN A 18 8.22 -9.27 7.34
CA GLN A 18 8.47 -10.03 6.11
C GLN A 18 9.60 -11.05 6.30
N LEU A 19 10.62 -10.72 7.09
CA LEU A 19 11.65 -11.70 7.46
C LEU A 19 11.06 -12.84 8.31
N GLU A 20 10.19 -12.52 9.28
CA GLU A 20 9.50 -13.56 10.06
C GLU A 20 8.62 -14.47 9.17
N LEU A 21 7.95 -13.90 8.16
CA LEU A 21 7.19 -14.70 7.17
C LEU A 21 8.09 -15.66 6.37
N VAL A 22 9.35 -15.30 6.10
CA VAL A 22 10.33 -16.22 5.47
C VAL A 22 10.64 -17.40 6.40
N TYR A 23 10.73 -17.18 7.72
CA TYR A 23 10.88 -18.29 8.69
C TYR A 23 9.63 -19.17 8.73
N VAL A 24 8.42 -18.58 8.71
CA VAL A 24 7.16 -19.34 8.57
C VAL A 24 7.17 -20.21 7.31
N GLN A 25 7.51 -19.62 6.17
CA GLN A 25 7.57 -20.35 4.90
C GLN A 25 8.53 -21.55 4.98
N ARG A 26 9.71 -21.35 5.59
CA ARG A 26 10.66 -22.41 5.77
C ARG A 26 10.11 -23.51 6.65
N TRP A 27 9.54 -23.15 7.81
CA TRP A 27 8.92 -24.10 8.72
C TRP A 27 7.81 -24.91 8.02
N VAL A 28 6.92 -24.23 7.27
CA VAL A 28 5.87 -24.90 6.50
C VAL A 28 6.46 -25.91 5.52
N LYS A 29 7.51 -25.53 4.78
CA LYS A 29 8.16 -26.39 3.80
C LYS A 29 8.82 -27.63 4.46
N GLU A 30 9.54 -27.44 5.55
CA GLU A 30 10.31 -28.51 6.21
C GLU A 30 9.41 -29.47 7.01
N THR A 31 8.32 -28.97 7.61
CA THR A 31 7.38 -29.78 8.40
C THR A 31 6.27 -30.40 7.57
N GLY A 32 6.08 -29.97 6.33
CA GLY A 32 4.94 -30.37 5.53
C GLY A 32 3.61 -29.76 6.00
N ALA A 33 3.63 -28.73 6.84
CA ALA A 33 2.42 -28.06 7.30
C ALA A 33 1.61 -27.51 6.13
N ARG A 34 0.29 -27.45 6.28
CA ARG A 34 -0.66 -26.98 5.27
C ARG A 34 -1.38 -25.75 5.80
N VAL A 35 -1.20 -24.61 5.17
CA VAL A 35 -1.76 -23.34 5.65
C VAL A 35 -2.68 -22.74 4.61
N ALA A 36 -3.94 -22.47 4.98
CA ALA A 36 -4.92 -21.77 4.17
C ALA A 36 -5.36 -20.50 4.88
N ILE A 37 -5.21 -19.33 4.23
CA ILE A 37 -5.59 -18.04 4.80
C ILE A 37 -6.62 -17.39 3.88
N ILE A 38 -7.78 -17.08 4.44
CA ILE A 38 -8.90 -16.44 3.73
C ILE A 38 -8.88 -14.94 3.99
N PHE A 39 -8.96 -14.16 2.92
CA PHE A 39 -9.07 -12.70 2.95
C PHE A 39 -10.42 -12.29 2.40
N GLU A 40 -11.34 -11.98 3.30
CA GLU A 40 -12.68 -11.49 2.98
C GLU A 40 -12.87 -10.03 3.44
N GLY A 41 -13.94 -9.42 3.01
CA GLY A 41 -14.28 -8.04 3.36
C GLY A 41 -14.76 -7.25 2.17
N ARG A 42 -15.17 -6.01 2.42
CA ARG A 42 -15.75 -5.13 1.42
C ARG A 42 -14.78 -4.78 0.30
N ASP A 43 -15.34 -4.33 -0.80
CA ASP A 43 -14.54 -3.80 -1.91
C ASP A 43 -13.74 -2.58 -1.45
N ALA A 44 -12.55 -2.44 -2.01
CA ALA A 44 -11.56 -1.45 -1.62
C ALA A 44 -11.09 -1.52 -0.14
N ALA A 45 -11.46 -2.55 0.65
CA ALA A 45 -11.01 -2.69 2.04
C ALA A 45 -9.50 -2.89 2.19
N GLY A 46 -8.79 -3.40 1.17
CA GLY A 46 -7.32 -3.49 1.20
C GLY A 46 -6.77 -4.91 1.21
N LYS A 47 -7.61 -5.92 1.00
CA LYS A 47 -7.26 -7.35 0.91
C LYS A 47 -6.03 -7.60 0.03
N GLY A 48 -6.12 -7.37 -1.27
CA GLY A 48 -5.03 -7.62 -2.22
C GLY A 48 -3.76 -6.79 -1.92
N GLY A 49 -3.89 -5.61 -1.26
CA GLY A 49 -2.73 -4.85 -0.81
C GLY A 49 -2.00 -5.48 0.37
N THR A 50 -2.69 -6.19 1.24
CA THR A 50 -2.12 -6.95 2.34
C THR A 50 -1.51 -8.25 1.83
N ILE A 51 -2.23 -9.00 1.00
CA ILE A 51 -1.74 -10.21 0.31
C ILE A 51 -0.41 -9.91 -0.40
N LYS A 52 -0.34 -8.82 -1.18
CA LYS A 52 0.90 -8.41 -1.84
C LYS A 52 2.06 -8.20 -0.86
N ARG A 53 1.83 -7.65 0.34
CA ARG A 53 2.90 -7.44 1.33
C ARG A 53 3.32 -8.74 2.01
N ILE A 54 2.42 -9.69 2.16
CA ILE A 54 2.73 -11.04 2.65
C ILE A 54 3.60 -11.78 1.63
N THR A 55 3.21 -11.79 0.36
CA THR A 55 3.88 -12.60 -0.68
C THR A 55 5.18 -12.00 -1.23
N GLU A 56 5.44 -10.71 -0.98
CA GLU A 56 6.51 -9.93 -1.62
C GLU A 56 7.92 -10.53 -1.42
N LYS A 57 8.15 -11.24 -0.32
CA LYS A 57 9.43 -11.87 0.01
C LYS A 57 9.37 -13.39 0.06
N LEU A 58 8.22 -13.98 -0.27
CA LEU A 58 8.01 -15.41 -0.22
C LEU A 58 8.23 -16.06 -1.59
N ASN A 59 8.62 -17.32 -1.56
CA ASN A 59 8.77 -18.13 -2.76
C ASN A 59 7.38 -18.51 -3.31
N PRO A 60 7.04 -18.14 -4.55
CA PRO A 60 5.73 -18.42 -5.15
C PRO A 60 5.44 -19.93 -5.35
N ARG A 61 6.46 -20.79 -5.26
CA ARG A 61 6.29 -22.26 -5.28
C ARG A 61 5.80 -22.82 -3.94
N VAL A 62 5.95 -22.05 -2.85
CA VAL A 62 5.53 -22.45 -1.50
C VAL A 62 4.30 -21.63 -1.07
N CYS A 63 4.25 -20.36 -1.42
CA CYS A 63 3.15 -19.47 -1.07
C CYS A 63 2.50 -18.94 -2.34
N ARG A 64 1.25 -19.33 -2.58
CA ARG A 64 0.48 -18.91 -3.76
C ARG A 64 -0.80 -18.19 -3.39
N VAL A 65 -1.26 -17.34 -4.31
CA VAL A 65 -2.52 -16.60 -4.18
C VAL A 65 -3.56 -17.23 -5.08
N VAL A 66 -4.75 -17.46 -4.55
CA VAL A 66 -5.91 -17.95 -5.28
C VAL A 66 -6.96 -16.86 -5.31
N ALA A 67 -7.30 -16.40 -6.52
CA ALA A 67 -8.36 -15.44 -6.79
C ALA A 67 -9.19 -15.99 -7.94
N LEU A 68 -10.29 -16.67 -7.62
CA LEU A 68 -11.09 -17.36 -8.63
C LEU A 68 -11.96 -16.36 -9.41
N PRO A 69 -12.08 -16.54 -10.73
CA PRO A 69 -12.99 -15.75 -11.57
C PRO A 69 -14.46 -16.11 -11.30
N VAL A 70 -15.36 -15.49 -12.05
CA VAL A 70 -16.77 -15.89 -12.08
C VAL A 70 -16.87 -17.40 -12.42
N PRO A 71 -17.74 -18.18 -11.73
CA PRO A 71 -17.90 -19.59 -12.02
C PRO A 71 -18.30 -19.85 -13.47
N THR A 72 -17.66 -20.85 -14.09
CA THR A 72 -18.07 -21.37 -15.40
C THR A 72 -19.43 -22.06 -15.30
N GLU A 73 -20.10 -22.27 -16.45
CA GLU A 73 -21.39 -22.99 -16.47
C GLU A 73 -21.29 -24.42 -15.88
N LYS A 74 -20.15 -25.09 -16.09
CA LYS A 74 -19.87 -26.39 -15.48
C LYS A 74 -19.75 -26.26 -13.95
N GLU A 75 -19.00 -25.30 -13.44
CA GLU A 75 -18.81 -25.11 -12.00
C GLU A 75 -20.11 -24.73 -11.28
N LYS A 76 -21.04 -24.03 -11.96
CA LYS A 76 -22.37 -23.71 -11.39
C LYS A 76 -23.21 -24.94 -11.09
N THR A 77 -22.97 -26.06 -11.78
CA THR A 77 -23.67 -27.32 -11.58
C THR A 77 -22.96 -28.29 -10.64
N GLN A 78 -21.75 -27.97 -10.22
CA GLN A 78 -20.97 -28.78 -9.29
C GLN A 78 -21.34 -28.47 -7.83
N TRP A 79 -20.89 -29.33 -6.92
CA TRP A 79 -20.95 -29.02 -5.50
C TRP A 79 -20.18 -27.70 -5.23
N TYR A 80 -20.83 -26.80 -4.51
CA TYR A 80 -20.35 -25.40 -4.39
C TYR A 80 -18.88 -25.26 -3.98
N PHE A 81 -18.42 -26.08 -3.04
CA PHE A 81 -17.03 -25.99 -2.55
C PHE A 81 -16.00 -26.60 -3.52
N GLN A 82 -16.43 -27.39 -4.51
CA GLN A 82 -15.53 -28.17 -5.38
C GLN A 82 -14.48 -27.29 -6.06
N ARG A 83 -14.86 -26.12 -6.57
CA ARG A 83 -13.95 -25.18 -7.23
C ARG A 83 -12.90 -24.57 -6.29
N TYR A 84 -13.10 -24.65 -4.96
CA TYR A 84 -12.14 -24.18 -3.96
C TYR A 84 -11.27 -25.33 -3.43
N VAL A 85 -11.82 -26.53 -3.38
CA VAL A 85 -11.13 -27.73 -2.85
C VAL A 85 -9.87 -28.05 -3.65
N GLU A 86 -9.89 -27.92 -4.97
CA GLU A 86 -8.72 -28.15 -5.83
C GLU A 86 -7.55 -27.19 -5.57
N HIS A 87 -7.82 -26.07 -4.91
CA HIS A 87 -6.83 -25.06 -4.57
C HIS A 87 -6.38 -25.12 -3.12
N LEU A 88 -6.83 -26.07 -2.32
CA LEU A 88 -6.36 -26.25 -0.95
C LEU A 88 -4.87 -26.59 -0.90
N PRO A 89 -4.16 -26.26 0.19
CA PRO A 89 -2.73 -26.49 0.29
C PRO A 89 -2.37 -27.99 0.35
N ALA A 90 -1.41 -28.40 -0.46
CA ALA A 90 -0.66 -29.62 -0.25
C ALA A 90 0.36 -29.49 0.88
N ALA A 91 1.02 -30.60 1.28
CA ALA A 91 2.06 -30.57 2.28
C ALA A 91 3.18 -29.58 1.91
N GLY A 92 3.53 -28.69 2.82
CA GLY A 92 4.57 -27.68 2.59
C GLY A 92 4.08 -26.43 1.84
N GLU A 93 2.75 -26.21 1.72
CA GLU A 93 2.19 -25.05 1.00
C GLU A 93 1.44 -24.07 1.91
N ILE A 94 1.51 -22.80 1.52
CA ILE A 94 0.69 -21.70 2.05
C ILE A 94 -0.20 -21.18 0.91
N VAL A 95 -1.51 -21.21 1.10
CA VAL A 95 -2.48 -20.69 0.12
C VAL A 95 -3.22 -19.51 0.68
N LEU A 96 -3.18 -18.39 -0.04
CA LEU A 96 -3.87 -17.15 0.30
C LEU A 96 -5.07 -16.97 -0.64
N PHE A 97 -6.29 -17.08 -0.11
CA PHE A 97 -7.50 -16.85 -0.88
C PHE A 97 -7.88 -15.36 -0.87
N ASP A 98 -7.77 -14.66 -2.02
CA ASP A 98 -8.38 -13.32 -2.21
C ASP A 98 -9.84 -13.50 -2.63
N ARG A 99 -10.74 -13.48 -1.66
CA ARG A 99 -12.09 -14.03 -1.66
C ARG A 99 -12.08 -15.56 -1.68
N SER A 100 -13.15 -16.15 -1.22
CA SER A 100 -13.24 -17.60 -0.98
C SER A 100 -14.65 -18.12 -1.22
N TRP A 101 -14.96 -19.30 -0.68
CA TRP A 101 -16.31 -19.85 -0.62
C TRP A 101 -17.31 -18.93 0.08
N TYR A 102 -16.86 -17.95 0.86
CA TYR A 102 -17.71 -16.94 1.47
C TYR A 102 -18.31 -15.93 0.49
N ASN A 103 -17.96 -15.99 -0.81
CA ASN A 103 -18.70 -15.28 -1.86
C ASN A 103 -20.19 -15.60 -1.81
N ARG A 104 -20.59 -16.84 -1.48
CA ARG A 104 -22.00 -17.27 -1.34
C ARG A 104 -22.70 -16.50 -0.22
N ALA A 105 -22.05 -16.33 0.94
CA ALA A 105 -22.63 -15.63 2.08
C ALA A 105 -22.64 -14.09 1.92
N GLY A 106 -21.79 -13.54 1.06
CA GLY A 106 -21.65 -12.11 0.83
C GLY A 106 -22.16 -11.68 -0.53
N LEU A 107 -21.25 -11.67 -1.50
CA LEU A 107 -21.52 -11.17 -2.86
C LEU A 107 -22.74 -11.84 -3.52
N GLU A 108 -22.76 -13.16 -3.57
CA GLU A 108 -23.79 -13.89 -4.29
C GLU A 108 -25.18 -13.70 -3.66
N LYS A 109 -25.25 -13.68 -2.33
CA LYS A 109 -26.49 -13.41 -1.59
C LYS A 109 -27.03 -12.02 -1.85
N VAL A 110 -26.16 -11.00 -1.75
CA VAL A 110 -26.58 -9.60 -1.87
C VAL A 110 -26.95 -9.24 -3.30
N MET A 111 -26.23 -9.79 -4.28
CA MET A 111 -26.45 -9.49 -5.69
C MET A 111 -27.45 -10.43 -6.37
N GLY A 112 -28.05 -11.36 -5.63
CA GLY A 112 -29.04 -12.30 -6.17
C GLY A 112 -28.46 -13.35 -7.11
N PHE A 113 -27.16 -13.69 -6.98
CA PHE A 113 -26.51 -14.70 -7.82
C PHE A 113 -26.69 -16.13 -7.32
N CYS A 114 -27.34 -16.32 -6.18
CA CYS A 114 -27.74 -17.60 -5.66
C CYS A 114 -29.20 -17.58 -5.18
N THR A 115 -29.86 -18.74 -5.16
CA THR A 115 -31.18 -18.85 -4.56
C THR A 115 -31.09 -18.82 -3.04
N GLU A 116 -32.25 -18.61 -2.38
CA GLU A 116 -32.32 -18.67 -0.91
C GLU A 116 -31.93 -20.06 -0.39
N GLU A 117 -32.38 -21.12 -1.08
CA GLU A 117 -32.04 -22.50 -0.74
C GLU A 117 -30.54 -22.76 -0.80
N GLN A 118 -29.86 -22.34 -1.88
CA GLN A 118 -28.42 -22.47 -2.04
C GLN A 118 -27.65 -21.69 -0.97
N TYR A 119 -28.16 -20.52 -0.57
CA TYR A 119 -27.57 -19.73 0.51
C TYR A 119 -27.72 -20.46 1.85
N GLN A 120 -28.91 -20.96 2.19
CA GLN A 120 -29.15 -21.67 3.45
C GLN A 120 -28.34 -22.96 3.53
N ASP A 121 -28.23 -23.70 2.44
CA ASP A 121 -27.41 -24.91 2.36
C ASP A 121 -25.93 -24.59 2.61
N PHE A 122 -25.43 -23.52 2.00
CA PHE A 122 -24.06 -23.04 2.27
C PHE A 122 -23.87 -22.70 3.74
N MET A 123 -24.79 -21.94 4.34
CA MET A 123 -24.65 -21.50 5.75
C MET A 123 -24.63 -22.68 6.73
N ARG A 124 -25.37 -23.76 6.42
CA ARG A 124 -25.34 -25.02 7.20
C ARG A 124 -24.05 -25.81 6.98
N ALA A 125 -23.65 -25.97 5.71
CA ALA A 125 -22.52 -26.82 5.34
C ALA A 125 -21.13 -26.21 5.62
N CYS A 126 -21.01 -24.89 5.61
CA CYS A 126 -19.73 -24.21 5.70
C CYS A 126 -18.95 -24.50 7.00
N PRO A 127 -19.57 -24.46 8.21
CA PRO A 127 -18.86 -24.81 9.44
C PRO A 127 -18.34 -26.26 9.44
N ASP A 128 -19.12 -27.19 8.91
CA ASP A 128 -18.73 -28.60 8.82
C ASP A 128 -17.60 -28.82 7.82
N PHE A 129 -17.66 -28.14 6.67
CA PHE A 129 -16.59 -28.14 5.67
C PHE A 129 -15.27 -27.64 6.28
N GLU A 130 -15.28 -26.50 6.96
CA GLU A 130 -14.10 -25.95 7.62
C GLU A 130 -13.59 -26.87 8.73
N ALA A 131 -14.50 -27.47 9.50
CA ALA A 131 -14.12 -28.43 10.53
C ALA A 131 -13.42 -29.67 9.94
N MET A 132 -13.87 -30.17 8.78
CA MET A 132 -13.19 -31.26 8.06
C MET A 132 -11.77 -30.85 7.61
N LEU A 133 -11.61 -29.64 7.07
CA LEU A 133 -10.28 -29.12 6.68
C LEU A 133 -9.32 -29.08 7.87
N ILE A 134 -9.76 -28.52 8.99
CA ILE A 134 -8.95 -28.38 10.19
C ILE A 134 -8.62 -29.75 10.81
N ARG A 135 -9.58 -30.65 10.91
CA ARG A 135 -9.35 -32.03 11.37
C ARG A 135 -8.38 -32.81 10.48
N SER A 136 -8.35 -32.49 9.19
CA SER A 136 -7.35 -33.06 8.27
C SER A 136 -5.93 -32.52 8.47
N GLY A 137 -5.75 -31.52 9.37
CA GLY A 137 -4.46 -30.89 9.68
C GLY A 137 -4.15 -29.63 8.87
N ILE A 138 -5.15 -29.01 8.21
CA ILE A 138 -4.98 -27.71 7.59
C ILE A 138 -5.11 -26.62 8.66
N ILE A 139 -4.14 -25.73 8.75
CA ILE A 139 -4.20 -24.50 9.54
C ILE A 139 -5.02 -23.50 8.75
N LEU A 140 -6.30 -23.32 9.14
CA LEU A 140 -7.22 -22.38 8.48
C LEU A 140 -7.33 -21.10 9.28
N ILE A 141 -7.08 -19.94 8.62
CA ILE A 141 -7.16 -18.62 9.22
C ILE A 141 -8.11 -17.75 8.38
N LYS A 142 -9.07 -17.10 9.01
CA LYS A 142 -10.08 -16.28 8.33
C LYS A 142 -10.00 -14.83 8.73
N TYR A 143 -9.80 -13.93 7.78
CA TYR A 143 -9.76 -12.49 7.98
C TYR A 143 -10.93 -11.79 7.29
N TRP A 144 -11.62 -10.93 8.05
CA TRP A 144 -12.56 -9.96 7.51
C TRP A 144 -11.98 -8.55 7.57
N PHE A 145 -11.72 -7.94 6.41
CA PHE A 145 -11.23 -6.57 6.29
C PHE A 145 -12.40 -5.59 6.37
N SER A 146 -12.48 -4.88 7.48
CA SER A 146 -13.51 -3.88 7.76
C SER A 146 -13.01 -2.50 7.36
N VAL A 147 -13.77 -1.81 6.51
CA VAL A 147 -13.52 -0.44 6.07
C VAL A 147 -14.75 0.42 6.30
N SER A 148 -14.57 1.68 6.73
CA SER A 148 -15.68 2.62 6.87
C SER A 148 -16.21 3.08 5.50
N GLN A 149 -17.47 3.51 5.46
CA GLN A 149 -18.08 4.08 4.25
C GLN A 149 -17.27 5.25 3.70
N LYS A 150 -16.80 6.12 4.61
CA LYS A 150 -16.01 7.31 4.27
C LYS A 150 -14.69 6.93 3.59
N GLU A 151 -13.95 5.99 4.17
CA GLU A 151 -12.67 5.57 3.63
C GLU A 151 -12.85 4.75 2.34
N GLN A 152 -13.88 3.92 2.24
CA GLN A 152 -14.20 3.21 1.00
C GLN A 152 -14.47 4.19 -0.14
N LYS A 153 -15.32 5.21 0.11
CA LYS A 153 -15.60 6.28 -0.88
C LYS A 153 -14.32 6.93 -1.37
N ARG A 154 -13.48 7.39 -0.46
CA ARG A 154 -12.20 8.01 -0.78
C ARG A 154 -11.31 7.09 -1.64
N ARG A 155 -11.29 5.79 -1.34
CA ARG A 155 -10.50 4.81 -2.11
C ARG A 155 -11.02 4.57 -3.51
N PHE A 156 -12.33 4.60 -3.69
CA PHE A 156 -12.92 4.54 -5.03
C PHE A 156 -12.62 5.81 -5.84
N GLU A 157 -12.75 6.98 -5.23
CA GLU A 157 -12.37 8.25 -5.85
C GLU A 157 -10.88 8.25 -6.26
N ASP A 158 -9.98 7.78 -5.38
CA ASP A 158 -8.56 7.60 -5.69
C ASP A 158 -8.32 6.66 -6.89
N ARG A 159 -9.15 5.63 -7.08
CA ARG A 159 -9.03 4.70 -8.22
C ARG A 159 -9.57 5.31 -9.51
N ILE A 160 -10.67 6.07 -9.45
CA ILE A 160 -11.26 6.75 -10.60
C ILE A 160 -10.29 7.78 -11.17
N ASN A 161 -9.65 8.55 -10.29
CA ASN A 161 -8.77 9.65 -10.66
C ASN A 161 -7.33 9.24 -11.03
N ASP A 162 -6.92 8.01 -10.71
CA ASP A 162 -5.58 7.51 -11.01
C ASP A 162 -5.62 6.49 -12.15
N PRO A 163 -5.14 6.83 -13.37
CA PRO A 163 -5.15 5.93 -14.52
C PRO A 163 -4.49 4.59 -14.24
N THR A 164 -3.48 4.55 -13.36
CA THR A 164 -2.77 3.31 -12.99
C THR A 164 -3.58 2.40 -12.08
N LYS A 165 -4.71 2.88 -11.53
CA LYS A 165 -5.59 2.15 -10.62
C LYS A 165 -6.99 1.92 -11.19
N ARG A 166 -7.34 2.57 -12.29
CA ARG A 166 -8.69 2.51 -12.88
C ARG A 166 -9.12 1.07 -13.20
N TRP A 167 -8.21 0.22 -13.61
CA TRP A 167 -8.46 -1.20 -13.87
C TRP A 167 -8.96 -2.00 -12.64
N LYS A 168 -8.83 -1.45 -11.42
CA LYS A 168 -9.32 -2.03 -10.17
C LYS A 168 -10.78 -1.68 -9.87
N ILE A 169 -11.44 -0.99 -10.75
CA ILE A 169 -12.85 -0.62 -10.62
C ILE A 169 -13.64 -1.38 -11.66
N SER A 170 -14.68 -2.05 -11.20
CA SER A 170 -15.68 -2.72 -12.02
C SER A 170 -17.06 -2.09 -11.83
N PRO A 171 -18.00 -2.30 -12.75
CA PRO A 171 -19.41 -1.95 -12.52
C PRO A 171 -19.97 -2.55 -11.23
N MET A 172 -19.56 -3.79 -10.91
CA MET A 172 -19.94 -4.50 -9.68
C MET A 172 -19.49 -3.76 -8.41
N ASP A 173 -18.30 -3.10 -8.41
CA ASP A 173 -17.86 -2.31 -7.27
C ASP A 173 -18.78 -1.10 -7.02
N MET A 174 -19.32 -0.50 -8.09
CA MET A 174 -20.23 0.64 -7.97
C MET A 174 -21.59 0.19 -7.44
N GLU A 175 -22.10 -0.92 -7.95
CA GLU A 175 -23.36 -1.51 -7.53
C GLU A 175 -23.28 -2.00 -6.07
N SER A 176 -22.22 -2.70 -5.68
CA SER A 176 -22.03 -3.19 -4.32
C SER A 176 -22.06 -2.06 -3.27
N ARG A 177 -21.66 -0.85 -3.66
CA ARG A 177 -21.71 0.32 -2.79
C ARG A 177 -23.15 0.76 -2.50
N GLN A 178 -24.06 0.62 -3.45
CA GLN A 178 -25.49 0.97 -3.27
C GLN A 178 -26.13 0.01 -2.25
N HIS A 179 -25.67 -1.24 -2.18
CA HIS A 179 -26.11 -2.28 -1.27
C HIS A 179 -25.36 -2.32 0.07
N TRP A 180 -24.88 -1.16 0.56
CA TRP A 180 -24.07 -1.12 1.79
C TRP A 180 -24.71 -1.78 2.99
N VAL A 181 -26.01 -1.57 3.21
CA VAL A 181 -26.76 -2.13 4.35
C VAL A 181 -26.93 -3.63 4.18
N ASP A 182 -27.25 -4.10 2.97
CA ASP A 182 -27.47 -5.51 2.68
C ASP A 182 -26.18 -6.32 2.87
N TYR A 183 -25.04 -5.78 2.42
CA TYR A 183 -23.73 -6.35 2.74
C TYR A 183 -23.42 -6.35 4.24
N SER A 184 -23.88 -5.35 5.00
CA SER A 184 -23.70 -5.36 6.45
C SER A 184 -24.50 -6.48 7.09
N ARG A 185 -25.78 -6.62 6.71
CA ARG A 185 -26.64 -7.71 7.20
C ARG A 185 -26.08 -9.09 6.82
N ALA A 186 -25.65 -9.25 5.57
CA ALA A 186 -25.06 -10.50 5.07
C ALA A 186 -23.80 -10.86 5.88
N LYS A 187 -22.89 -9.90 6.11
CA LYS A 187 -21.71 -10.08 6.96
C LYS A 187 -22.08 -10.49 8.39
N ASP A 188 -23.00 -9.77 9.02
CA ASP A 188 -23.37 -10.04 10.43
C ASP A 188 -24.02 -11.42 10.57
N THR A 189 -24.84 -11.83 9.59
CA THR A 189 -25.40 -13.19 9.53
C THR A 189 -24.31 -14.23 9.31
N MET A 190 -23.42 -14.00 8.34
CA MET A 190 -22.30 -14.89 8.06
C MET A 190 -21.44 -15.13 9.32
N LEU A 191 -21.03 -14.07 10.02
CA LEU A 191 -20.26 -14.20 11.24
C LEU A 191 -21.03 -14.99 12.31
N ARG A 192 -22.31 -14.73 12.51
CA ARG A 192 -23.13 -15.44 13.50
C ARG A 192 -23.13 -16.97 13.29
N TYR A 193 -23.12 -17.42 12.04
CA TYR A 193 -23.19 -18.86 11.72
C TYR A 193 -21.81 -19.52 11.61
N THR A 194 -20.79 -18.76 11.19
CA THR A 194 -19.50 -19.34 10.80
C THR A 194 -18.32 -18.91 11.68
N ASP A 195 -18.54 -18.03 12.69
CA ASP A 195 -17.55 -17.72 13.69
C ASP A 195 -17.60 -18.79 14.80
N THR A 196 -16.79 -19.83 14.62
CA THR A 196 -16.76 -20.98 15.53
C THR A 196 -15.46 -20.98 16.34
N LYS A 197 -15.48 -21.66 17.50
CA LYS A 197 -14.25 -21.85 18.30
C LYS A 197 -13.12 -22.54 17.53
N LEU A 198 -13.48 -23.43 16.63
CA LEU A 198 -12.52 -24.19 15.81
C LEU A 198 -11.98 -23.33 14.65
N SER A 199 -12.81 -22.50 14.06
CA SER A 199 -12.49 -21.65 12.91
C SER A 199 -13.02 -20.23 13.14
N PRO A 200 -12.35 -19.42 13.96
CA PRO A 200 -12.78 -18.05 14.27
C PRO A 200 -12.52 -17.08 13.13
N TRP A 201 -13.33 -16.02 13.07
CA TRP A 201 -13.10 -14.86 12.24
C TRP A 201 -12.28 -13.81 12.96
N TYR A 202 -11.25 -13.29 12.30
CA TYR A 202 -10.45 -12.19 12.78
C TYR A 202 -10.77 -10.92 11.99
N ILE A 203 -11.27 -9.91 12.69
CA ILE A 203 -11.66 -8.63 12.07
C ILE A 203 -10.44 -7.72 12.00
N VAL A 204 -10.11 -7.27 10.79
CA VAL A 204 -9.02 -6.33 10.55
C VAL A 204 -9.59 -4.94 10.29
N ASP A 205 -9.35 -3.98 11.19
CA ASP A 205 -9.60 -2.57 10.92
C ASP A 205 -8.68 -2.12 9.79
N SER A 206 -9.28 -1.68 8.69
CA SER A 206 -8.53 -1.36 7.48
C SER A 206 -8.68 0.08 6.99
N ASP A 207 -9.19 0.99 7.80
CA ASP A 207 -9.24 2.41 7.45
C ASP A 207 -7.82 3.00 7.27
N ASP A 208 -6.83 2.56 8.06
CA ASP A 208 -5.41 2.83 7.80
C ASP A 208 -4.73 1.61 7.17
N LYS A 209 -4.42 1.70 5.87
CA LYS A 209 -3.76 0.61 5.11
C LYS A 209 -2.42 0.16 5.69
N ARG A 210 -1.67 1.04 6.37
CA ARG A 210 -0.38 0.67 6.96
C ARG A 210 -0.59 -0.14 8.22
N ARG A 211 -1.51 0.32 9.09
CA ARG A 211 -1.88 -0.40 10.31
C ARG A 211 -2.47 -1.76 10.01
N SER A 212 -3.43 -1.83 9.09
CA SER A 212 -4.08 -3.10 8.75
C SER A 212 -3.08 -4.15 8.25
N ARG A 213 -2.09 -3.74 7.46
CA ARG A 213 -1.04 -4.66 6.98
C ARG A 213 -0.14 -5.16 8.09
N ILE A 214 0.37 -4.26 8.93
CA ILE A 214 1.22 -4.64 10.08
C ILE A 214 0.43 -5.55 11.01
N ASN A 215 -0.78 -5.16 11.40
CA ASN A 215 -1.59 -5.91 12.35
C ASN A 215 -1.97 -7.30 11.80
N CYS A 216 -2.39 -7.38 10.53
CA CYS A 216 -2.74 -8.65 9.91
C CYS A 216 -1.54 -9.59 9.82
N ILE A 217 -0.37 -9.12 9.36
CA ILE A 217 0.83 -9.94 9.25
C ILE A 217 1.30 -10.37 10.64
N SER A 218 1.32 -9.47 11.61
CA SER A 218 1.68 -9.76 12.99
C SER A 218 0.78 -10.83 13.60
N HIS A 219 -0.53 -10.76 13.32
CA HIS A 219 -1.49 -11.76 13.78
C HIS A 219 -1.30 -13.12 13.08
N ILE A 220 -1.01 -13.16 11.77
CA ILE A 220 -0.66 -14.42 11.08
C ILE A 220 0.51 -15.11 11.79
N LEU A 221 1.55 -14.35 12.10
CA LEU A 221 2.74 -14.84 12.80
C LEU A 221 2.45 -15.35 14.22
N SER A 222 1.43 -14.81 14.89
CA SER A 222 1.04 -15.26 16.23
C SER A 222 0.15 -16.52 16.24
N VAL A 223 -0.58 -16.76 15.14
CA VAL A 223 -1.51 -17.89 15.02
C VAL A 223 -0.82 -19.15 14.50
N ILE A 224 0.12 -19.01 13.56
CA ILE A 224 0.85 -20.15 13.03
C ILE A 224 1.90 -20.60 14.05
N PRO A 225 1.87 -21.87 14.51
CA PRO A 225 2.78 -22.37 15.54
C PRO A 225 4.14 -22.74 14.94
N TYR A 226 4.82 -21.76 14.31
CA TYR A 226 6.10 -22.01 13.66
C TYR A 226 7.28 -21.86 14.62
N GLU A 227 8.30 -22.65 14.37
CA GLU A 227 9.60 -22.52 14.99
C GLU A 227 10.61 -21.98 13.98
N LYS A 228 11.60 -21.23 14.46
CA LYS A 228 12.67 -20.71 13.60
C LYS A 228 13.65 -21.83 13.27
N ILE A 229 13.61 -22.27 12.03
CA ILE A 229 14.60 -23.20 11.49
C ILE A 229 15.74 -22.35 10.91
N GLU A 230 16.97 -22.62 11.35
CA GLU A 230 18.15 -21.91 10.87
C GLU A 230 18.29 -21.99 9.34
N LEU A 231 18.65 -20.87 8.74
CA LEU A 231 18.93 -20.84 7.32
C LEU A 231 20.26 -21.56 7.06
N PRO A 232 20.31 -22.46 6.06
CA PRO A 232 21.57 -23.14 5.74
C PRO A 232 22.61 -22.10 5.32
N LYS A 233 23.82 -22.29 5.82
CA LYS A 233 24.98 -21.55 5.33
C LYS A 233 25.38 -22.14 3.99
N PHE A 234 25.47 -21.33 2.98
CA PHE A 234 25.94 -21.74 1.67
C PHE A 234 27.31 -21.10 1.43
N GLU A 235 28.27 -21.91 1.02
CA GLU A 235 29.52 -21.44 0.46
C GLU A 235 29.43 -21.52 -1.06
N LEU A 236 29.84 -20.45 -1.73
CA LEU A 236 29.91 -20.45 -3.18
C LEU A 236 31.08 -21.33 -3.62
N GLY A 237 30.80 -22.40 -4.33
CA GLY A 237 31.84 -23.20 -4.97
C GLY A 237 32.62 -22.41 -6.01
N GLU A 238 33.81 -22.91 -6.36
CA GLU A 238 34.57 -22.31 -7.45
C GLU A 238 33.83 -22.45 -8.79
N LEU A 239 34.00 -21.44 -9.65
CA LEU A 239 33.47 -21.50 -11.01
C LEU A 239 34.23 -22.55 -11.82
N GLN A 240 33.52 -23.31 -12.64
CA GLN A 240 34.13 -24.17 -13.64
C GLN A 240 35.02 -23.32 -14.57
N LYS A 241 36.26 -23.71 -14.72
CA LYS A 241 37.20 -23.13 -15.67
C LYS A 241 37.27 -24.05 -16.88
N ASP A 242 36.89 -23.56 -18.03
CA ASP A 242 37.02 -24.26 -19.30
C ASP A 242 37.54 -23.27 -20.35
N ASP A 243 38.85 -23.32 -20.58
CA ASP A 243 39.54 -22.45 -21.52
C ASP A 243 39.33 -22.91 -22.99
N SER A 244 38.71 -24.07 -23.22
CA SER A 244 38.37 -24.59 -24.52
C SER A 244 37.07 -24.02 -25.11
N TYR A 245 36.20 -23.46 -24.22
CA TYR A 245 34.92 -22.88 -24.66
C TYR A 245 35.07 -21.41 -25.05
N ILE A 246 34.96 -21.18 -26.38
CA ILE A 246 34.97 -19.83 -26.97
C ILE A 246 33.50 -19.34 -27.05
N ARG A 247 33.19 -18.30 -26.32
CA ARG A 247 31.86 -17.66 -26.40
C ARG A 247 31.67 -16.98 -27.75
N PRO A 248 30.46 -17.06 -28.36
CA PRO A 248 30.12 -16.21 -29.50
C PRO A 248 30.31 -14.73 -29.15
N PRO A 249 30.76 -13.89 -30.10
CA PRO A 249 30.89 -12.45 -29.91
C PRO A 249 29.59 -11.82 -29.42
N VAL A 250 29.72 -10.78 -28.59
CA VAL A 250 28.53 -10.08 -28.03
C VAL A 250 27.68 -9.48 -29.14
N GLU A 251 28.31 -9.08 -30.26
CA GLU A 251 27.67 -8.47 -31.41
C GLU A 251 26.76 -9.43 -32.20
N GLU A 252 27.00 -10.74 -32.06
CA GLU A 252 26.16 -11.77 -32.67
C GLU A 252 24.88 -12.07 -31.83
N GLN A 253 24.75 -11.45 -30.65
CA GLN A 253 23.62 -11.66 -29.76
C GLN A 253 22.63 -10.49 -29.83
N THR A 254 21.33 -10.79 -29.78
CA THR A 254 20.29 -9.77 -29.69
C THR A 254 20.13 -9.31 -28.25
N TRP A 255 20.61 -8.12 -27.96
CA TRP A 255 20.53 -7.51 -26.65
C TRP A 255 19.30 -6.61 -26.50
N VAL A 256 18.77 -6.55 -25.28
CA VAL A 256 17.76 -5.54 -24.95
C VAL A 256 18.43 -4.16 -24.96
N PRO A 257 17.89 -3.17 -25.69
CA PRO A 257 18.46 -1.82 -25.73
C PRO A 257 18.55 -1.19 -24.33
N ASP A 258 19.62 -0.48 -24.04
CA ASP A 258 19.80 0.29 -22.81
C ASP A 258 19.02 1.61 -22.84
N VAL A 259 17.68 1.49 -22.81
CA VAL A 259 16.79 2.65 -22.71
C VAL A 259 16.92 3.39 -21.38
N ALA A 260 17.38 2.70 -20.33
CA ALA A 260 17.57 3.30 -19.01
C ALA A 260 18.70 4.34 -19.04
N GLY A 261 19.85 4.00 -19.62
CA GLY A 261 20.99 4.91 -19.75
C GLY A 261 20.68 6.17 -20.58
N GLU A 262 19.90 6.04 -21.65
CA GLU A 262 19.46 7.20 -22.44
C GLU A 262 18.55 8.13 -21.63
N LYS A 263 17.53 7.56 -20.95
CA LYS A 263 16.61 8.35 -20.13
C LYS A 263 17.27 8.98 -18.90
N GLU A 264 18.26 8.32 -18.32
CA GLU A 264 19.03 8.88 -17.20
C GLU A 264 19.82 10.11 -17.65
N LYS A 265 20.49 10.05 -18.80
CA LYS A 265 21.19 11.21 -19.38
C LYS A 265 20.25 12.39 -19.59
N GLU A 266 19.07 12.16 -20.19
CA GLU A 266 18.06 13.23 -20.35
C GLU A 266 17.58 13.80 -19.00
N TYR A 267 17.36 12.93 -18.00
CA TYR A 267 16.93 13.34 -16.68
C TYR A 267 17.98 14.21 -16.00
N LEU A 268 19.25 13.82 -16.05
CA LEU A 268 20.38 14.58 -15.47
C LEU A 268 20.52 15.94 -16.15
N GLN A 269 20.45 16.02 -17.47
CA GLN A 269 20.49 17.30 -18.20
C GLN A 269 19.34 18.23 -17.79
N LYS A 270 18.10 17.69 -17.66
CA LYS A 270 16.94 18.47 -17.20
C LYS A 270 17.10 18.94 -15.75
N LYS A 271 17.72 18.13 -14.90
CA LYS A 271 18.00 18.46 -13.50
C LYS A 271 19.02 19.59 -13.40
N GLU A 272 20.15 19.49 -14.10
CA GLU A 272 21.19 20.54 -14.15
C GLU A 272 20.62 21.87 -14.64
N HIS A 273 19.79 21.84 -15.68
CA HIS A 273 19.14 23.06 -16.19
C HIS A 273 18.19 23.69 -15.15
N LYS A 274 17.44 22.88 -14.40
CA LYS A 274 16.57 23.37 -13.31
C LYS A 274 17.39 23.98 -12.16
N ASP A 275 18.48 23.34 -11.79
CA ASP A 275 19.34 23.79 -10.71
C ASP A 275 20.08 25.10 -11.10
N LYS A 276 20.48 25.23 -12.37
CA LYS A 276 21.05 26.47 -12.91
C LYS A 276 20.02 27.61 -12.87
N LYS A 277 18.78 27.37 -13.33
CA LYS A 277 17.69 28.37 -13.27
C LYS A 277 17.38 28.83 -11.84
N LYS A 278 17.42 27.91 -10.87
CA LYS A 278 17.21 28.26 -9.45
C LYS A 278 18.34 29.14 -8.90
N LYS A 279 19.60 28.82 -9.26
CA LYS A 279 20.78 29.63 -8.87
C LYS A 279 20.72 31.02 -9.49
N ASP A 280 20.35 31.11 -10.77
CA ASP A 280 20.25 32.39 -11.46
C ASP A 280 19.11 33.24 -10.89
N LYS A 281 17.96 32.64 -10.56
CA LYS A 281 16.89 33.35 -9.87
C LYS A 281 17.30 33.86 -8.50
N LYS A 282 17.99 33.02 -7.70
CA LYS A 282 18.45 33.44 -6.37
C LYS A 282 19.42 34.62 -6.47
N LYS A 283 20.35 34.62 -7.45
CA LYS A 283 21.26 35.75 -7.67
C LYS A 283 20.54 37.05 -8.06
N ARG A 284 19.49 36.95 -8.89
CA ARG A 284 18.65 38.11 -9.23
C ARG A 284 17.92 38.66 -8.00
N ASP A 285 17.29 37.78 -7.23
CA ASP A 285 16.55 38.17 -6.02
C ASP A 285 17.50 38.81 -4.99
N GLU A 286 18.75 38.33 -4.85
CA GLU A 286 19.80 38.94 -4.01
C GLU A 286 20.27 40.31 -4.54
N GLN A 287 20.42 40.47 -5.85
CA GLN A 287 20.77 41.75 -6.49
C GLN A 287 19.66 42.79 -6.34
N GLU A 288 18.40 42.44 -6.62
CA GLU A 288 17.25 43.31 -6.42
C GLU A 288 17.14 43.80 -4.96
N LEU A 289 17.41 42.90 -4.00
CA LEU A 289 17.44 43.29 -2.58
C LEU A 289 18.57 44.27 -2.27
N HIS A 290 19.75 44.02 -2.82
CA HIS A 290 20.90 44.89 -2.65
C HIS A 290 20.63 46.29 -3.22
N ASP A 291 20.14 46.37 -4.46
CA ASP A 291 19.79 47.63 -5.14
C ASP A 291 18.71 48.42 -4.36
N THR A 292 17.73 47.67 -3.80
CA THR A 292 16.67 48.27 -2.96
C THR A 292 17.25 48.86 -1.66
N ILE A 293 18.17 48.17 -1.01
CA ILE A 293 18.83 48.66 0.21
C ILE A 293 19.67 49.90 -0.09
N GLU A 294 20.45 49.89 -1.18
CA GLU A 294 21.23 51.08 -1.59
C GLU A 294 20.33 52.30 -1.88
N TYR A 295 19.21 52.09 -2.55
CA TYR A 295 18.22 53.14 -2.81
C TYR A 295 17.67 53.75 -1.51
N ILE A 296 17.31 52.92 -0.54
CA ILE A 296 16.80 53.36 0.77
C ILE A 296 17.89 54.19 1.53
N ILE A 297 19.14 53.74 1.52
CA ILE A 297 20.25 54.43 2.19
C ILE A 297 20.41 55.80 1.58
N ARG A 298 20.54 55.95 0.25
CA ARG A 298 20.67 57.25 -0.44
C ARG A 298 19.48 58.16 -0.16
N SER A 299 18.27 57.64 -0.19
CA SER A 299 17.07 58.46 0.06
C SER A 299 16.97 58.94 1.52
N ASN A 300 17.58 58.26 2.46
CA ASN A 300 17.66 58.71 3.85
C ASN A 300 18.80 59.76 4.06
N GLU A 301 19.93 59.60 3.38
CA GLU A 301 21.01 60.58 3.37
C GLU A 301 20.53 61.94 2.80
N ASP A 302 19.84 61.93 1.67
CA ASP A 302 19.23 63.11 1.05
C ASP A 302 18.24 63.85 1.98
N ARG A 303 17.47 63.10 2.78
CA ARG A 303 16.53 63.66 3.78
C ARG A 303 17.21 64.28 4.98
N ASP A 304 18.32 63.67 5.45
CA ASP A 304 19.07 64.22 6.57
C ASP A 304 19.86 65.49 6.15
N ASP A 305 20.39 65.52 4.93
CA ASP A 305 21.01 66.73 4.37
C ASP A 305 20.01 67.84 4.17
N ALA A 306 18.78 67.56 3.71
CA ALA A 306 17.71 68.57 3.61
C ALA A 306 17.31 69.12 4.96
N LYS A 307 17.21 68.32 6.01
CA LYS A 307 16.94 68.78 7.39
C LYS A 307 18.06 69.61 7.98
N ASN A 308 19.30 69.25 7.70
CA ASN A 308 20.44 70.06 8.13
C ASN A 308 20.52 71.42 7.42
N ALA A 309 20.14 71.48 6.14
CA ALA A 309 20.05 72.77 5.39
C ALA A 309 18.95 73.69 5.93
N GLU A 310 17.77 73.15 6.30
CA GLU A 310 16.69 73.93 6.94
C GLU A 310 17.06 74.44 8.33
N ASN A 311 17.80 73.66 9.15
CA ASN A 311 18.28 74.14 10.46
C ASN A 311 19.35 75.25 10.37
N ILE A 312 20.18 75.22 9.33
CA ILE A 312 21.23 76.30 9.13
C ILE A 312 20.54 77.62 8.64
N SER A 313 19.40 77.54 7.96
CA SER A 313 18.65 78.72 7.54
C SER A 313 17.81 79.38 8.64
N ALA A 314 17.50 78.67 9.73
CA ALA A 314 16.74 79.15 10.87
C ALA A 314 17.57 79.92 11.88
N ASP A 315 18.89 79.73 11.94
CA ASP A 315 19.82 80.41 12.91
C ASP A 315 20.33 81.77 12.43
N ASN A 316 19.92 82.25 11.25
CA ASN A 316 20.38 83.58 10.69
C ASN A 316 19.36 84.73 10.78
N HIS A 317 18.43 84.71 11.73
CA HIS A 317 17.53 85.85 11.99
C HIS A 317 17.75 86.32 13.42
N ASP A 318 18.73 87.19 13.57
CA ASP A 318 18.94 88.03 14.74
C ASP A 318 18.30 89.42 14.47
N PRO A 319 17.43 89.92 15.33
CA PRO A 319 16.84 91.23 15.16
C PRO A 319 17.69 92.24 15.95
N LEU A 320 18.34 93.14 15.25
CA LEU A 320 18.89 94.36 15.75
C LEU A 320 17.81 95.37 16.21
N ILE A 321 17.82 95.65 17.51
CA ILE A 321 17.81 96.93 18.24
C ILE A 321 17.30 98.14 17.46
N GLY A 322 16.41 98.83 18.02
CA GLY A 322 16.03 100.23 17.74
C GLY A 322 15.36 100.88 18.92
N ASP A 323 16.11 101.65 19.60
CA ASP A 323 15.76 102.54 20.71
C ASP A 323 14.73 103.64 20.32
N GLU A 324 14.12 104.18 21.34
CA GLU A 324 13.83 105.58 21.68
C GLU A 324 12.32 105.97 21.70
N ASP A 325 12.06 106.47 22.92
CA ASP A 325 11.36 107.62 23.38
C ASP A 325 9.79 107.75 23.21
N ASN A 326 9.11 107.78 24.33
CA ASN A 326 8.41 108.74 25.17
C ASN A 326 7.32 108.07 26.04
#